data_458dfa42a751ae5a7dd10c5792416f70
#
_entry.id   458dfa42a751ae5a7dd10c5792416f70
#
_cell.length_a   1.000
_cell.length_b   1.000
_cell.length_c   1.000
_cell.angle_alpha   90.00
_cell.angle_beta   90.00
_cell.angle_gamma   90.00
#
_symmetry.space_group_name_H-M   'P 1'
#
loop_
_entity.id
_entity.type
_entity.pdbx_description
1 polymer ?
#
loop_
_entity_poly.entity_id
_entity_poly.type
_entity_poly.pdbx_seq_one_letter_code
_entity_poly.pdbx_strand_id
1 'polypeptide(L)'
;MFHDIYGHELDVLHKLAAELAERCPELASILGRDADPAMARLLQRVAFAFARVRQRIDDDVPEIIHAIFEDIDRALLEPVPSTTLVELAAHPKTLRAATVIEAGATFTDSAAHPCVFSMTEPCEVRPWALRAARVVGGERREIRLSLEVLGGAELPRAVGSDTIILALTGALPSALDLRAWLLEHATAVRAVSGTTEIVLARNVVAVPRVRDSSKQRHSLALAPLRDYFACARVFCRVALPGAQQLASLGAEVRRLDLVIELDASLPPAIVIDTTTLALHTAPAVSLASVEARVEPAGPLRFVLRTDEPDHRIVDVMDVDLVDPGSLRALTRWTPDAVLRDLDEGGGPILFEVRRSPSVLEGEIDFELSLLDDDGPVPLPLNTHLRARVLTTSAARAAGLAVGDISHATERSPVAMTFRNVTPVTRGGPPLFGGDRLWELFHRIKLGLPALTERESLGRLLSLLNGPARFGWPQAKPDANAFAPLRGLTRRRGSTIAGDEVCPGLELSLELDTASFSSHGDVQLFGELVSALLASALKPHEWVRLTLQLANGERIIYPRLFGTRGGARP
;
A
#
# COMPACT_ATOMS: atom_id res chain seq x y z
N MET A 1 23.72 14.16 -14.55
CA MET A 1 24.22 13.13 -13.60
C MET A 1 25.73 12.83 -13.77
N PHE A 2 26.21 12.08 -14.80
CA PHE A 2 27.65 11.83 -14.96
C PHE A 2 28.48 13.12 -15.06
N HIS A 3 27.99 14.12 -15.80
CA HIS A 3 28.65 15.41 -15.96
C HIS A 3 28.83 16.16 -14.65
N ASP A 4 27.84 16.09 -13.75
CA ASP A 4 27.89 16.74 -12.44
C ASP A 4 28.87 16.03 -11.50
N ILE A 5 28.89 14.68 -11.55
CA ILE A 5 29.87 13.86 -10.79
C ILE A 5 31.29 14.19 -11.28
N TYR A 6 31.48 14.22 -12.61
CA TYR A 6 32.77 14.57 -13.19
C TYR A 6 33.21 15.98 -12.81
N GLY A 7 32.30 16.96 -12.89
CA GLY A 7 32.59 18.35 -12.46
C GLY A 7 33.02 18.41 -11.01
N HIS A 8 32.28 17.72 -10.13
CA HIS A 8 32.61 17.66 -8.69
C HIS A 8 34.00 17.04 -8.42
N GLU A 9 34.31 15.88 -9.03
CA GLU A 9 35.59 15.21 -8.84
C GLU A 9 36.77 16.05 -9.40
N LEU A 10 36.52 16.78 -10.49
CA LEU A 10 37.52 17.69 -11.06
C LEU A 10 37.79 18.88 -10.13
N ASP A 11 36.74 19.46 -9.52
CA ASP A 11 36.87 20.56 -8.55
C ASP A 11 37.61 20.12 -7.29
N VAL A 12 37.34 18.90 -6.79
CA VAL A 12 38.05 18.33 -5.64
C VAL A 12 39.52 18.15 -5.95
N LEU A 13 39.85 17.59 -7.12
CA LEU A 13 41.25 17.41 -7.53
C LEU A 13 41.99 18.74 -7.71
N HIS A 14 41.35 19.77 -8.25
CA HIS A 14 41.95 21.11 -8.36
C HIS A 14 42.22 21.72 -6.98
N LYS A 15 41.29 21.56 -6.01
CA LYS A 15 41.52 22.04 -4.62
C LYS A 15 42.68 21.32 -3.96
N LEU A 16 42.73 19.99 -4.10
CA LEU A 16 43.85 19.20 -3.55
C LEU A 16 45.20 19.54 -4.20
N ALA A 17 45.19 19.78 -5.50
CA ALA A 17 46.38 20.20 -6.22
C ALA A 17 46.87 21.59 -5.73
N ALA A 18 45.96 22.51 -5.52
CA ALA A 18 46.28 23.83 -4.96
C ALA A 18 46.83 23.75 -3.53
N GLU A 19 46.20 22.95 -2.65
CA GLU A 19 46.70 22.71 -1.29
C GLU A 19 48.07 22.05 -1.27
N LEU A 20 48.32 21.12 -2.18
CA LEU A 20 49.64 20.47 -2.31
C LEU A 20 50.70 21.43 -2.82
N ALA A 21 50.35 22.32 -3.77
CA ALA A 21 51.26 23.37 -4.25
C ALA A 21 51.65 24.38 -3.15
N GLU A 22 50.73 24.69 -2.23
CA GLU A 22 51.02 25.54 -1.07
C GLU A 22 51.95 24.85 -0.06
N ARG A 23 51.80 23.54 0.13
CA ARG A 23 52.62 22.76 1.08
C ARG A 23 54.00 22.38 0.48
N CYS A 24 54.08 22.27 -0.81
CA CYS A 24 55.30 21.87 -1.55
C CYS A 24 55.60 22.91 -2.63
N PRO A 25 56.33 23.98 -2.34
CA PRO A 25 56.62 25.06 -3.30
C PRO A 25 57.32 24.60 -4.57
N GLU A 26 58.08 23.53 -4.48
CA GLU A 26 58.76 22.90 -5.65
C GLU A 26 57.77 22.39 -6.71
N LEU A 27 56.56 22.04 -6.30
CA LEU A 27 55.52 21.56 -7.18
C LEU A 27 54.54 22.66 -7.64
N ALA A 28 54.70 23.89 -7.14
CA ALA A 28 53.80 24.99 -7.46
C ALA A 28 53.78 25.37 -8.95
N SER A 29 54.88 25.19 -9.66
CA SER A 29 54.99 25.41 -11.11
C SER A 29 54.23 24.32 -11.95
N ILE A 30 53.96 23.16 -11.35
CA ILE A 30 53.33 22.03 -12.00
C ILE A 30 51.83 21.96 -11.61
N LEU A 31 51.50 22.26 -10.35
CA LEU A 31 50.16 22.09 -9.76
C LEU A 31 49.43 23.39 -9.49
N GLY A 32 50.09 24.56 -9.59
CA GLY A 32 49.53 25.89 -9.31
C GLY A 32 48.54 26.37 -10.39
N ARG A 33 48.05 27.63 -10.22
CA ARG A 33 47.06 28.23 -11.14
C ARG A 33 47.50 28.35 -12.58
N ASP A 34 48.80 28.38 -12.85
CA ASP A 34 49.41 28.36 -14.22
C ASP A 34 50.00 26.99 -14.55
N ALA A 35 49.32 25.92 -14.10
CA ALA A 35 49.80 24.56 -14.28
C ALA A 35 50.06 24.18 -15.75
N ASP A 36 51.05 23.31 -15.95
CA ASP A 36 51.35 22.71 -17.24
C ASP A 36 50.07 22.11 -17.85
N PRO A 37 49.77 22.46 -19.13
CA PRO A 37 48.62 21.87 -19.84
C PRO A 37 48.57 20.34 -19.82
N ALA A 38 49.75 19.68 -19.75
CA ALA A 38 49.83 18.22 -19.60
C ALA A 38 49.30 17.73 -18.26
N MET A 39 49.55 18.50 -17.16
CA MET A 39 49.04 18.18 -15.82
C MET A 39 47.53 18.43 -15.74
N ALA A 40 47.03 19.53 -16.32
CA ALA A 40 45.60 19.78 -16.39
C ALA A 40 44.83 18.63 -17.09
N ARG A 41 45.38 18.12 -18.19
CA ARG A 41 44.82 16.94 -18.90
C ARG A 41 44.92 15.65 -18.08
N LEU A 42 45.97 15.49 -17.27
CA LEU A 42 46.09 14.35 -16.35
C LEU A 42 45.02 14.40 -15.29
N LEU A 43 44.81 15.56 -14.62
CA LEU A 43 43.75 15.76 -13.62
C LEU A 43 42.37 15.50 -14.21
N GLN A 44 42.09 15.95 -15.43
CA GLN A 44 40.83 15.66 -16.14
C GLN A 44 40.62 14.15 -16.37
N ARG A 45 41.69 13.42 -16.78
CA ARG A 45 41.60 11.95 -16.98
C ARG A 45 41.39 11.22 -15.66
N VAL A 46 42.07 11.65 -14.59
CA VAL A 46 41.90 11.09 -13.24
C VAL A 46 40.50 11.39 -12.70
N ALA A 47 40.02 12.63 -12.85
CA ALA A 47 38.63 12.99 -12.50
C ALA A 47 37.62 12.14 -13.25
N PHE A 48 37.82 11.90 -14.57
CA PHE A 48 36.97 11.03 -15.37
C PHE A 48 36.96 9.58 -14.84
N ALA A 49 38.15 9.03 -14.52
CA ALA A 49 38.26 7.69 -13.97
C ALA A 49 37.55 7.57 -12.60
N PHE A 50 37.75 8.54 -11.71
CA PHE A 50 37.05 8.58 -10.40
C PHE A 50 35.54 8.78 -10.56
N ALA A 51 35.11 9.64 -11.46
CA ALA A 51 33.68 9.81 -11.75
C ALA A 51 33.04 8.51 -12.27
N ARG A 52 33.75 7.74 -13.10
CA ARG A 52 33.29 6.42 -13.56
C ARG A 52 33.18 5.40 -12.41
N VAL A 53 34.18 5.37 -11.53
CA VAL A 53 34.17 4.47 -10.36
C VAL A 53 33.05 4.88 -9.41
N ARG A 54 32.91 6.16 -9.14
CA ARG A 54 31.85 6.68 -8.25
C ARG A 54 30.47 6.44 -8.82
N GLN A 55 30.27 6.72 -10.10
CA GLN A 55 29.02 6.38 -10.79
C GLN A 55 28.67 4.90 -10.62
N ARG A 56 29.65 4.01 -10.81
CA ARG A 56 29.43 2.57 -10.66
C ARG A 56 29.08 2.18 -9.24
N ILE A 57 29.71 2.79 -8.23
CA ILE A 57 29.36 2.58 -6.82
C ILE A 57 27.94 3.11 -6.53
N ASP A 58 27.62 4.30 -7.05
CA ASP A 58 26.30 4.91 -6.87
C ASP A 58 25.20 4.14 -7.63
N ASP A 59 25.53 3.43 -8.71
CA ASP A 59 24.63 2.56 -9.47
C ASP A 59 24.46 1.16 -8.79
N ASP A 60 25.55 0.59 -8.20
CA ASP A 60 25.52 -0.74 -7.57
C ASP A 60 24.83 -0.73 -6.18
N VAL A 61 24.94 0.37 -5.43
CA VAL A 61 24.34 0.50 -4.09
C VAL A 61 22.79 0.42 -4.12
N PRO A 62 22.08 1.09 -5.03
CA PRO A 62 20.65 0.92 -5.18
C PRO A 62 20.23 -0.51 -5.48
N GLU A 63 20.96 -1.26 -6.30
CA GLU A 63 20.65 -2.67 -6.62
C GLU A 63 20.65 -3.55 -5.36
N ILE A 64 21.67 -3.40 -4.50
CA ILE A 64 21.77 -4.14 -3.23
C ILE A 64 20.59 -3.81 -2.32
N ILE A 65 20.23 -2.53 -2.24
CA ILE A 65 19.10 -2.09 -1.40
C ILE A 65 17.78 -2.58 -1.97
N HIS A 66 17.60 -2.55 -3.29
CA HIS A 66 16.42 -3.11 -3.95
C HIS A 66 16.29 -4.60 -3.63
N ALA A 67 17.37 -5.39 -3.73
CA ALA A 67 17.36 -6.80 -3.38
C ALA A 67 16.97 -7.03 -1.91
N ILE A 68 17.48 -6.22 -0.99
CA ILE A 68 17.11 -6.29 0.43
C ILE A 68 15.62 -5.96 0.64
N PHE A 69 15.09 -4.94 -0.03
CA PHE A 69 13.67 -4.58 0.09
C PHE A 69 12.74 -5.58 -0.60
N GLU A 70 13.17 -6.25 -1.66
CA GLU A 70 12.41 -7.37 -2.24
C GLU A 70 12.16 -8.48 -1.20
N ASP A 71 13.09 -8.67 -0.29
CA ASP A 71 13.01 -9.67 0.78
C ASP A 71 12.23 -9.16 2.01
N ILE A 72 12.37 -7.86 2.34
CA ILE A 72 11.71 -7.24 3.51
C ILE A 72 10.26 -6.87 3.22
N ASP A 73 10.02 -6.02 2.21
CA ASP A 73 8.70 -5.56 1.78
C ASP A 73 8.74 -5.06 0.34
N ARG A 74 8.55 -5.98 -0.59
CA ARG A 74 8.51 -5.72 -2.03
C ARG A 74 7.53 -4.62 -2.42
N ALA A 75 6.41 -4.50 -1.69
CA ALA A 75 5.39 -3.51 -1.99
C ALA A 75 5.90 -2.06 -1.91
N LEU A 76 6.98 -1.79 -1.15
CA LEU A 76 7.60 -0.47 -1.08
C LEU A 76 8.31 -0.07 -2.39
N LEU A 77 8.72 -1.05 -3.19
CA LEU A 77 9.37 -0.85 -4.50
C LEU A 77 8.38 -0.73 -5.65
N GLU A 78 7.10 -1.02 -5.41
CA GLU A 78 6.09 -1.03 -6.45
C GLU A 78 5.45 0.36 -6.64
N PRO A 79 5.06 0.71 -7.87
CA PRO A 79 4.22 1.87 -8.11
C PRO A 79 2.94 1.78 -7.26
N VAL A 80 2.44 2.92 -6.82
CA VAL A 80 1.16 2.99 -6.13
C VAL A 80 0.05 2.97 -7.17
N PRO A 81 -0.80 1.94 -7.21
CA PRO A 81 -1.88 1.88 -8.19
C PRO A 81 -3.02 2.83 -7.82
N SER A 82 -3.75 3.29 -8.82
CA SER A 82 -5.02 3.97 -8.61
C SER A 82 -6.01 3.04 -7.92
N THR A 83 -6.66 3.51 -6.87
CA THR A 83 -7.47 2.68 -5.97
C THR A 83 -8.87 3.26 -5.81
N THR A 84 -9.88 2.41 -5.73
CA THR A 84 -11.27 2.76 -5.42
C THR A 84 -11.93 1.63 -4.63
N LEU A 85 -13.15 1.87 -4.12
CA LEU A 85 -14.04 0.82 -3.60
C LEU A 85 -15.07 0.46 -4.68
N VAL A 86 -15.20 -0.83 -4.98
CA VAL A 86 -16.22 -1.37 -5.88
C VAL A 86 -17.29 -2.06 -5.06
N GLU A 87 -18.55 -1.73 -5.32
CA GLU A 87 -19.74 -2.40 -4.80
C GLU A 87 -20.16 -3.50 -5.76
N LEU A 88 -20.45 -4.68 -5.24
CA LEU A 88 -21.01 -5.81 -5.95
C LEU A 88 -22.47 -5.98 -5.54
N ALA A 89 -23.39 -5.85 -6.47
CA ALA A 89 -24.81 -6.02 -6.20
C ALA A 89 -25.32 -7.34 -6.79
N ALA A 90 -25.99 -8.13 -5.96
CA ALA A 90 -26.62 -9.37 -6.39
C ALA A 90 -27.72 -9.10 -7.42
N HIS A 91 -27.68 -9.81 -8.53
CA HIS A 91 -28.82 -9.76 -9.45
C HIS A 91 -30.04 -10.47 -8.84
N PRO A 92 -31.21 -9.80 -8.73
CA PRO A 92 -32.35 -10.32 -7.97
C PRO A 92 -32.88 -11.69 -8.37
N LYS A 93 -32.62 -12.12 -9.59
CA LYS A 93 -33.13 -13.38 -10.13
C LYS A 93 -32.19 -14.59 -10.03
N THR A 94 -30.90 -14.33 -9.75
CA THR A 94 -29.86 -15.37 -9.87
C THR A 94 -29.24 -15.75 -8.54
N LEU A 95 -28.93 -14.79 -7.66
CA LEU A 95 -28.28 -15.07 -6.40
C LEU A 95 -29.32 -15.42 -5.31
N ARG A 96 -29.21 -16.63 -4.74
CA ARG A 96 -30.12 -17.12 -3.68
C ARG A 96 -29.43 -17.44 -2.36
N ALA A 97 -28.13 -17.46 -2.36
CA ALA A 97 -27.30 -17.70 -1.18
C ALA A 97 -26.12 -16.71 -1.16
N ALA A 98 -25.56 -16.49 0.01
CA ALA A 98 -24.33 -15.73 0.14
C ALA A 98 -23.21 -16.41 -0.69
N THR A 99 -22.45 -15.62 -1.42
CA THR A 99 -21.39 -16.09 -2.32
C THR A 99 -20.17 -15.24 -2.14
N VAL A 100 -19.01 -15.88 -1.97
CA VAL A 100 -17.72 -15.18 -1.89
C VAL A 100 -17.15 -15.01 -3.28
N ILE A 101 -16.81 -13.80 -3.63
CA ILE A 101 -16.06 -13.47 -4.83
C ILE A 101 -14.60 -13.28 -4.40
N GLU A 102 -13.74 -14.11 -4.96
CA GLU A 102 -12.32 -14.12 -4.60
C GLU A 102 -11.60 -12.85 -5.09
N ALA A 103 -10.49 -12.54 -4.45
CA ALA A 103 -9.59 -11.49 -4.92
C ALA A 103 -9.11 -11.80 -6.35
N GLY A 104 -8.85 -10.74 -7.13
CA GLY A 104 -8.45 -10.88 -8.54
C GLY A 104 -9.61 -10.84 -9.54
N ALA A 105 -10.88 -10.74 -9.10
CA ALA A 105 -11.97 -10.38 -9.98
C ALA A 105 -11.74 -8.99 -10.59
N THR A 106 -12.00 -8.83 -11.89
CA THR A 106 -11.66 -7.61 -12.63
C THR A 106 -12.88 -6.92 -13.21
N PHE A 107 -12.80 -5.60 -13.30
CA PHE A 107 -13.83 -4.69 -13.80
C PHE A 107 -13.21 -3.61 -14.66
N THR A 108 -13.98 -2.97 -15.52
CA THR A 108 -13.46 -1.94 -16.40
C THR A 108 -14.47 -0.80 -16.63
N ASP A 109 -14.00 0.30 -17.17
CA ASP A 109 -14.82 1.38 -17.70
C ASP A 109 -15.26 1.10 -19.16
N SER A 110 -16.06 1.99 -19.72
CA SER A 110 -16.63 1.87 -21.09
C SER A 110 -15.74 2.44 -22.19
N ALA A 111 -14.51 2.88 -21.90
CA ALA A 111 -13.68 3.55 -22.87
C ALA A 111 -13.10 2.61 -23.95
N ALA A 112 -12.65 3.16 -25.07
CA ALA A 112 -12.02 2.37 -26.16
C ALA A 112 -10.74 1.64 -25.71
N HIS A 113 -9.99 2.24 -24.77
CA HIS A 113 -8.85 1.64 -24.09
C HIS A 113 -9.18 1.56 -22.60
N PRO A 114 -9.84 0.52 -22.12
CA PRO A 114 -10.41 0.51 -20.79
C PRO A 114 -9.35 0.40 -19.69
N CYS A 115 -9.56 1.11 -18.58
CA CYS A 115 -8.79 0.90 -17.36
C CYS A 115 -9.30 -0.33 -16.63
N VAL A 116 -8.47 -1.35 -16.46
CA VAL A 116 -8.83 -2.56 -15.74
C VAL A 116 -8.56 -2.39 -14.26
N PHE A 117 -9.56 -2.69 -13.43
CA PHE A 117 -9.47 -2.70 -11.98
C PHE A 117 -9.61 -4.12 -11.45
N SER A 118 -8.70 -4.53 -10.57
CA SER A 118 -8.68 -5.84 -9.94
C SER A 118 -8.97 -5.73 -8.45
N MET A 119 -9.86 -6.56 -7.93
CA MET A 119 -10.14 -6.65 -6.50
C MET A 119 -8.92 -7.15 -5.74
N THR A 120 -8.60 -6.51 -4.62
CA THR A 120 -7.45 -6.89 -3.77
C THR A 120 -7.82 -7.77 -2.58
N GLU A 121 -9.08 -7.85 -2.24
CA GLU A 121 -9.60 -8.62 -1.11
C GLU A 121 -10.84 -9.40 -1.55
N PRO A 122 -11.15 -10.57 -0.97
CA PRO A 122 -12.39 -11.27 -1.25
C PRO A 122 -13.59 -10.46 -0.77
N CYS A 123 -14.71 -10.58 -1.46
CA CYS A 123 -15.96 -9.91 -1.12
C CYS A 123 -17.10 -10.93 -1.03
N GLU A 124 -17.73 -11.00 0.13
CA GLU A 124 -18.95 -11.80 0.27
C GLU A 124 -20.17 -10.98 -0.16
N VAL A 125 -20.84 -11.45 -1.22
CA VAL A 125 -22.05 -10.84 -1.75
C VAL A 125 -23.25 -11.65 -1.26
N ARG A 126 -24.15 -10.95 -0.59
CA ARG A 126 -25.40 -11.51 -0.09
C ARG A 126 -26.56 -11.09 -1.00
N PRO A 127 -27.60 -11.90 -1.14
CA PRO A 127 -28.79 -11.50 -1.89
C PRO A 127 -29.65 -10.50 -1.11
N TRP A 128 -29.03 -9.38 -0.73
CA TRP A 128 -29.63 -8.27 0.01
C TRP A 128 -29.45 -6.97 -0.75
N ALA A 129 -30.41 -6.06 -0.55
CA ALA A 129 -30.28 -4.68 -1.00
C ALA A 129 -30.53 -3.73 0.16
N LEU A 130 -29.68 -2.71 0.31
CA LEU A 130 -29.91 -1.59 1.21
C LEU A 130 -30.96 -0.66 0.57
N ARG A 131 -32.14 -0.56 1.18
CA ARG A 131 -33.26 0.22 0.65
C ARG A 131 -33.37 1.60 1.28
N ALA A 132 -33.03 1.69 2.56
CA ALA A 132 -33.00 2.96 3.26
C ALA A 132 -31.90 2.93 4.34
N ALA A 133 -31.30 4.07 4.57
CA ALA A 133 -30.43 4.31 5.70
C ALA A 133 -30.80 5.66 6.31
N ARG A 134 -31.00 5.71 7.62
CA ARG A 134 -31.42 6.93 8.30
C ARG A 134 -31.02 6.93 9.76
N VAL A 135 -30.88 8.13 10.29
CA VAL A 135 -30.72 8.32 11.73
C VAL A 135 -32.11 8.48 12.36
N VAL A 136 -32.39 7.72 13.40
CA VAL A 136 -33.67 7.64 14.08
C VAL A 136 -33.46 7.77 15.60
N GLY A 137 -34.56 7.96 16.33
CA GLY A 137 -34.54 8.04 17.78
C GLY A 137 -34.32 9.45 18.33
N GLY A 138 -34.69 9.66 19.60
CA GLY A 138 -34.37 10.89 20.30
C GLY A 138 -32.86 11.13 20.32
N GLU A 139 -32.46 12.39 20.10
CA GLU A 139 -31.06 12.79 20.12
C GLU A 139 -30.13 12.10 19.10
N ARG A 140 -30.68 11.55 17.98
CA ARG A 140 -29.90 10.92 16.90
C ARG A 140 -29.00 9.77 17.38
N ARG A 141 -29.50 8.88 18.21
CA ARG A 141 -28.75 7.78 18.84
C ARG A 141 -28.91 6.42 18.16
N GLU A 142 -29.65 6.33 17.06
CA GLU A 142 -29.81 5.09 16.31
C GLU A 142 -29.57 5.32 14.82
N ILE A 143 -28.77 4.44 14.20
CA ILE A 143 -28.64 4.35 12.76
C ILE A 143 -29.42 3.11 12.32
N ARG A 144 -30.43 3.30 11.47
CA ARG A 144 -31.29 2.22 10.97
C ARG A 144 -31.03 2.00 9.48
N LEU A 145 -30.66 0.76 9.14
CA LEU A 145 -30.39 0.28 7.80
C LEU A 145 -31.48 -0.71 7.39
N SER A 146 -32.36 -0.32 6.47
CA SER A 146 -33.45 -1.20 6.00
C SER A 146 -32.97 -2.05 4.85
N LEU A 147 -32.93 -3.36 5.06
CA LEU A 147 -32.47 -4.37 4.11
C LEU A 147 -33.67 -5.14 3.53
N GLU A 148 -33.59 -5.46 2.25
CA GLU A 148 -34.51 -6.34 1.57
C GLU A 148 -33.78 -7.59 1.06
N VAL A 149 -34.29 -8.77 1.36
CA VAL A 149 -33.81 -10.06 0.84
C VAL A 149 -34.34 -10.24 -0.57
N LEU A 150 -33.43 -10.38 -1.53
CA LEU A 150 -33.73 -10.40 -2.97
C LEU A 150 -34.05 -11.80 -3.49
N GLY A 151 -34.72 -11.85 -4.64
CA GLY A 151 -34.84 -13.04 -5.49
C GLY A 151 -35.52 -14.24 -4.89
N GLY A 152 -36.30 -14.10 -3.82
CA GLY A 152 -36.91 -15.22 -3.11
C GLY A 152 -35.88 -16.08 -2.34
N ALA A 153 -34.69 -15.56 -2.08
CA ALA A 153 -33.71 -16.22 -1.22
C ALA A 153 -34.28 -16.43 0.19
N GLU A 154 -33.94 -17.52 0.83
CA GLU A 154 -34.25 -17.80 2.23
C GLU A 154 -33.19 -17.13 3.11
N LEU A 155 -33.63 -16.37 4.14
CA LEU A 155 -32.71 -15.62 4.98
C LEU A 155 -31.57 -16.49 5.57
N PRO A 156 -31.79 -17.70 6.08
CA PRO A 156 -30.71 -18.53 6.60
C PRO A 156 -29.60 -18.86 5.59
N ARG A 157 -29.95 -19.00 4.30
CA ARG A 157 -28.97 -19.22 3.23
C ARG A 157 -28.33 -17.92 2.73
N ALA A 158 -29.02 -16.81 2.95
CA ALA A 158 -28.58 -15.49 2.50
C ALA A 158 -27.59 -14.82 3.49
N VAL A 159 -27.44 -15.34 4.70
CA VAL A 159 -26.61 -14.72 5.76
C VAL A 159 -25.12 -14.88 5.48
N GLY A 160 -24.65 -16.07 5.12
CA GLY A 160 -23.22 -16.34 4.86
C GLY A 160 -22.35 -16.31 6.11
N SER A 161 -21.25 -15.58 6.05
CA SER A 161 -20.33 -15.45 7.19
C SER A 161 -20.91 -14.66 8.36
N ASP A 162 -20.23 -14.73 9.51
CA ASP A 162 -20.71 -14.07 10.74
C ASP A 162 -20.57 -12.53 10.74
N THR A 163 -19.96 -11.95 9.73
CA THR A 163 -19.66 -10.53 9.70
C THR A 163 -20.26 -9.84 8.47
N ILE A 164 -20.97 -8.73 8.68
CA ILE A 164 -21.43 -7.83 7.62
C ILE A 164 -20.45 -6.67 7.51
N ILE A 165 -19.87 -6.44 6.33
CA ILE A 165 -19.01 -5.29 6.07
C ILE A 165 -19.87 -4.16 5.52
N LEU A 166 -19.82 -3.01 6.18
CA LEU A 166 -20.46 -1.77 5.79
C LEU A 166 -19.39 -0.76 5.36
N ALA A 167 -19.43 -0.32 4.13
CA ALA A 167 -18.55 0.74 3.62
C ALA A 167 -19.19 2.11 3.79
N LEU A 168 -18.40 3.09 4.18
CA LEU A 168 -18.76 4.48 4.39
C LEU A 168 -18.31 5.27 3.15
N THR A 169 -19.23 5.55 2.23
CA THR A 169 -18.95 6.04 0.87
C THR A 169 -19.14 7.56 0.71
N GLY A 170 -19.58 8.24 1.73
CA GLY A 170 -19.73 9.71 1.76
C GLY A 170 -18.42 10.48 1.49
N ALA A 171 -18.41 11.79 1.63
CA ALA A 171 -17.18 12.59 1.58
C ALA A 171 -16.12 12.04 2.53
N LEU A 172 -14.84 12.02 2.13
CA LEU A 172 -13.79 11.37 2.93
C LEU A 172 -13.73 11.84 4.39
N PRO A 173 -13.77 13.14 4.70
CA PRO A 173 -13.80 13.61 6.09
C PRO A 173 -14.97 13.05 6.89
N SER A 174 -16.19 13.12 6.32
CA SER A 174 -17.39 12.60 6.99
C SER A 174 -17.39 11.09 7.15
N ALA A 175 -16.81 10.34 6.19
CA ALA A 175 -16.68 8.89 6.29
C ALA A 175 -15.68 8.47 7.37
N LEU A 176 -14.58 9.20 7.53
CA LEU A 176 -13.59 8.97 8.59
C LEU A 176 -14.16 9.33 9.97
N ASP A 177 -14.89 10.45 10.06
CA ASP A 177 -15.57 10.84 11.30
C ASP A 177 -16.66 9.84 11.69
N LEU A 178 -17.46 9.37 10.72
CA LEU A 178 -18.46 8.33 10.99
C LEU A 178 -17.82 7.01 11.43
N ARG A 179 -16.70 6.62 10.79
CA ARG A 179 -15.94 5.43 11.21
C ARG A 179 -15.50 5.55 12.67
N ALA A 180 -14.85 6.65 13.01
CA ALA A 180 -14.38 6.91 14.35
C ALA A 180 -15.53 6.89 15.36
N TRP A 181 -16.64 7.56 15.04
CA TRP A 181 -17.84 7.61 15.87
C TRP A 181 -18.46 6.23 16.10
N LEU A 182 -18.59 5.41 15.06
CA LEU A 182 -19.12 4.05 15.17
C LEU A 182 -18.24 3.14 16.02
N LEU A 183 -16.92 3.25 15.90
CA LEU A 183 -15.99 2.42 16.67
C LEU A 183 -15.96 2.80 18.16
N GLU A 184 -16.21 4.07 18.48
CA GLU A 184 -16.14 4.58 19.85
C GLU A 184 -17.50 4.49 20.57
N HIS A 185 -18.59 4.81 19.87
CA HIS A 185 -19.90 5.03 20.47
C HIS A 185 -20.96 3.96 20.18
N ALA A 186 -20.68 2.97 19.31
CA ALA A 186 -21.64 1.90 19.08
C ALA A 186 -21.70 0.94 20.28
N THR A 187 -22.89 0.80 20.88
CA THR A 187 -23.14 0.00 22.08
C THR A 187 -23.86 -1.31 21.79
N ALA A 188 -24.65 -1.36 20.72
CA ALA A 188 -25.30 -2.57 20.25
C ALA A 188 -25.56 -2.53 18.75
N VAL A 189 -25.54 -3.69 18.13
CA VAL A 189 -26.03 -3.93 16.77
C VAL A 189 -27.19 -4.91 16.89
N ARG A 190 -28.39 -4.51 16.46
CA ARG A 190 -29.62 -5.31 16.52
C ARG A 190 -30.19 -5.52 15.13
N ALA A 191 -30.92 -6.62 14.97
CA ALA A 191 -31.75 -6.86 13.80
C ALA A 191 -33.22 -6.88 14.22
N VAL A 192 -34.06 -6.16 13.50
CA VAL A 192 -35.49 -6.06 13.75
C VAL A 192 -36.25 -6.48 12.50
N SER A 193 -37.19 -7.44 12.68
CA SER A 193 -38.08 -7.88 11.60
C SER A 193 -39.50 -8.01 12.19
N GLY A 194 -40.40 -7.11 11.81
CA GLY A 194 -41.75 -7.03 12.40
C GLY A 194 -41.67 -6.76 13.89
N THR A 195 -42.12 -7.73 14.70
CA THR A 195 -42.08 -7.67 16.18
C THR A 195 -40.88 -8.40 16.79
N THR A 196 -40.11 -9.11 15.97
CA THR A 196 -38.97 -9.89 16.43
C THR A 196 -37.69 -9.02 16.38
N GLU A 197 -36.99 -9.03 17.49
CA GLU A 197 -35.74 -8.31 17.66
C GLU A 197 -34.65 -9.27 18.17
N ILE A 198 -33.44 -9.17 17.59
CA ILE A 198 -32.28 -9.99 17.97
C ILE A 198 -31.07 -9.08 18.11
N VAL A 199 -30.31 -9.28 19.19
CA VAL A 199 -29.03 -8.60 19.41
C VAL A 199 -27.95 -9.39 18.65
N LEU A 200 -27.26 -8.76 17.70
CA LEU A 200 -26.17 -9.37 16.93
C LEU A 200 -24.83 -9.20 17.64
N ALA A 201 -24.51 -7.99 18.03
CA ALA A 201 -23.24 -7.66 18.67
C ALA A 201 -23.40 -6.50 19.66
N ARG A 202 -22.40 -6.36 20.54
CA ARG A 202 -22.31 -5.24 21.49
C ARG A 202 -21.51 -4.05 20.96
N ASN A 203 -20.79 -4.23 19.88
CA ASN A 203 -19.94 -3.19 19.29
C ASN A 203 -19.79 -3.38 17.78
N VAL A 204 -19.34 -2.33 17.13
CA VAL A 204 -18.87 -2.32 15.75
C VAL A 204 -17.35 -2.47 15.77
N VAL A 205 -16.78 -3.15 14.79
CA VAL A 205 -15.35 -3.45 14.74
C VAL A 205 -14.73 -2.86 13.45
N ALA A 206 -13.49 -2.40 13.54
CA ALA A 206 -12.75 -2.00 12.35
C ALA A 206 -12.48 -3.22 11.46
N VAL A 207 -12.63 -3.05 10.14
CA VAL A 207 -12.27 -4.10 9.19
C VAL A 207 -10.75 -4.20 9.14
N PRO A 208 -10.16 -5.35 9.52
CA PRO A 208 -8.73 -5.55 9.37
C PRO A 208 -8.38 -5.58 7.88
N ARG A 209 -7.28 -4.95 7.49
CA ARG A 209 -6.75 -5.11 6.15
C ARG A 209 -6.02 -6.46 6.05
N VAL A 210 -6.57 -7.33 5.23
CA VAL A 210 -5.92 -8.60 4.89
C VAL A 210 -5.00 -8.31 3.70
N ARG A 211 -3.73 -8.06 3.97
CA ARG A 211 -2.68 -8.25 2.97
C ARG A 211 -2.11 -9.64 3.16
N ASP A 212 -1.80 -10.29 2.06
CA ASP A 212 -1.12 -11.59 2.10
C ASP A 212 0.26 -11.42 2.78
N SER A 213 0.24 -11.57 4.10
CA SER A 213 1.44 -11.45 4.96
C SER A 213 2.32 -12.69 4.88
N SER A 214 1.93 -13.72 4.13
CA SER A 214 2.68 -14.99 4.04
C SER A 214 4.10 -14.81 3.48
N LYS A 215 4.35 -13.70 2.77
CA LYS A 215 5.66 -13.34 2.19
C LYS A 215 6.47 -12.32 3.03
N GLN A 216 5.91 -11.80 4.13
CA GLN A 216 6.56 -10.78 4.95
C GLN A 216 7.13 -11.40 6.24
N ARG A 217 8.40 -11.80 6.23
CA ARG A 217 9.00 -12.47 7.39
C ARG A 217 9.47 -11.53 8.50
N HIS A 218 9.76 -10.25 8.24
CA HIS A 218 10.43 -9.36 9.21
C HIS A 218 10.15 -7.86 9.04
N SER A 219 9.02 -7.42 8.47
CA SER A 219 8.83 -6.00 8.21
C SER A 219 8.09 -5.28 9.33
N LEU A 220 8.51 -4.04 9.59
CA LEU A 220 7.68 -3.04 10.27
C LEU A 220 6.35 -2.93 9.52
N ALA A 221 5.26 -2.68 10.25
CA ALA A 221 3.93 -2.51 9.66
C ALA A 221 3.82 -1.17 8.88
N LEU A 222 4.66 -1.01 7.85
CA LEU A 222 4.71 0.19 7.01
C LEU A 222 3.60 0.21 5.96
N ALA A 223 3.19 -0.97 5.50
CA ALA A 223 2.18 -1.10 4.46
C ALA A 223 0.83 -0.43 4.79
N PRO A 224 0.25 -0.55 6.01
CA PRO A 224 -0.96 0.15 6.35
C PRO A 224 -0.83 1.68 6.32
N LEU A 225 0.31 2.22 6.75
CA LEU A 225 0.57 3.66 6.66
C LEU A 225 0.74 4.12 5.21
N ARG A 226 1.43 3.33 4.38
CA ARG A 226 1.52 3.60 2.95
C ARG A 226 0.14 3.63 2.29
N ASP A 227 -0.69 2.66 2.61
CA ASP A 227 -2.06 2.58 2.10
C ASP A 227 -2.92 3.76 2.56
N TYR A 228 -2.74 4.21 3.80
CA TYR A 228 -3.40 5.41 4.33
C TYR A 228 -3.02 6.65 3.53
N PHE A 229 -1.73 6.87 3.29
CA PHE A 229 -1.27 8.01 2.49
C PHE A 229 -1.67 7.90 1.02
N ALA A 230 -1.79 6.69 0.48
CA ALA A 230 -2.22 6.45 -0.89
C ALA A 230 -3.74 6.57 -1.06
N CYS A 231 -4.50 5.96 -0.16
CA CYS A 231 -5.96 5.91 -0.22
C CYS A 231 -6.58 5.64 1.17
N ALA A 232 -6.77 6.68 1.98
CA ALA A 232 -7.41 6.55 3.30
C ALA A 232 -8.83 5.93 3.24
N ARG A 233 -9.52 6.02 2.09
CA ARG A 233 -10.87 5.44 1.90
C ARG A 233 -10.95 3.95 2.08
N VAL A 234 -9.88 3.21 1.85
CA VAL A 234 -9.88 1.74 2.07
C VAL A 234 -10.09 1.36 3.54
N PHE A 235 -9.85 2.31 4.44
CA PHE A 235 -10.11 2.16 5.88
C PHE A 235 -11.54 2.60 6.29
N CYS A 236 -12.29 3.27 5.40
CA CYS A 236 -13.66 3.69 5.66
C CYS A 236 -14.64 2.51 5.56
N ARG A 237 -14.35 1.43 6.26
CA ARG A 237 -15.19 0.23 6.35
C ARG A 237 -15.26 -0.23 7.79
N VAL A 238 -16.45 -0.65 8.21
CA VAL A 238 -16.70 -1.20 9.53
C VAL A 238 -17.36 -2.57 9.42
N ALA A 239 -17.11 -3.42 10.38
CA ALA A 239 -17.64 -4.76 10.47
C ALA A 239 -18.71 -4.84 11.55
N LEU A 240 -19.84 -5.43 11.23
CA LEU A 240 -20.95 -5.73 12.13
C LEU A 240 -20.94 -7.26 12.39
N PRO A 241 -20.43 -7.72 13.54
CA PRO A 241 -20.38 -9.13 13.88
C PRO A 241 -21.76 -9.72 14.21
N GLY A 242 -21.85 -11.04 14.30
CA GLY A 242 -23.05 -11.74 14.76
C GLY A 242 -24.10 -11.96 13.67
N ALA A 243 -23.76 -11.79 12.40
CA ALA A 243 -24.69 -11.94 11.29
C ALA A 243 -25.35 -13.32 11.24
N GLN A 244 -24.67 -14.40 11.65
CA GLN A 244 -25.25 -15.75 11.68
C GLN A 244 -26.52 -15.86 12.53
N GLN A 245 -26.67 -15.02 13.54
CA GLN A 245 -27.88 -14.98 14.37
C GLN A 245 -29.13 -14.58 13.56
N LEU A 246 -28.97 -13.87 12.42
CA LEU A 246 -30.07 -13.52 11.52
C LEU A 246 -30.83 -14.74 11.00
N ALA A 247 -30.17 -15.89 10.90
CA ALA A 247 -30.80 -17.13 10.46
C ALA A 247 -31.96 -17.55 11.37
N SER A 248 -31.95 -17.16 12.65
CA SER A 248 -33.03 -17.47 13.63
C SER A 248 -34.31 -16.66 13.40
N LEU A 249 -34.28 -15.59 12.59
CA LEU A 249 -35.48 -14.84 12.21
C LEU A 249 -36.44 -15.63 11.32
N GLY A 250 -35.93 -16.71 10.67
CA GLY A 250 -36.73 -17.59 9.84
C GLY A 250 -36.61 -17.33 8.33
N ALA A 251 -37.00 -18.34 7.54
CA ALA A 251 -36.84 -18.33 6.08
C ALA A 251 -37.78 -17.34 5.35
N GLU A 252 -38.90 -16.98 5.99
CA GLU A 252 -39.96 -16.14 5.39
C GLU A 252 -39.65 -14.64 5.44
N VAL A 253 -38.60 -14.24 6.18
CA VAL A 253 -38.23 -12.84 6.33
C VAL A 253 -37.74 -12.28 4.99
N ARG A 254 -38.40 -11.22 4.52
CA ARG A 254 -38.05 -10.50 3.28
C ARG A 254 -37.51 -9.10 3.54
N ARG A 255 -37.79 -8.54 4.69
CA ARG A 255 -37.32 -7.22 5.11
C ARG A 255 -36.87 -7.28 6.55
N LEU A 256 -35.75 -6.66 6.82
CA LEU A 256 -35.21 -6.50 8.15
C LEU A 256 -34.50 -5.16 8.28
N ASP A 257 -34.51 -4.60 9.46
CA ASP A 257 -33.75 -3.41 9.79
C ASP A 257 -32.54 -3.82 10.67
N LEU A 258 -31.34 -3.43 10.26
CA LEU A 258 -30.18 -3.43 11.14
C LEU A 258 -30.16 -2.09 11.88
N VAL A 259 -30.11 -2.13 13.19
CA VAL A 259 -30.12 -0.96 14.06
C VAL A 259 -28.78 -0.93 14.80
N ILE A 260 -28.03 0.14 14.62
CA ILE A 260 -26.79 0.42 15.36
C ILE A 260 -27.14 1.45 16.42
N GLU A 261 -27.07 1.07 17.69
CA GLU A 261 -27.29 1.95 18.83
C GLU A 261 -26.00 2.67 19.23
N LEU A 262 -26.15 3.93 19.61
CA LEU A 262 -25.06 4.80 20.01
C LEU A 262 -25.31 5.32 21.44
N ASP A 263 -24.26 5.41 22.26
CA ASP A 263 -24.32 6.05 23.58
C ASP A 263 -24.26 7.59 23.48
N ALA A 264 -23.78 8.12 22.36
CA ALA A 264 -23.70 9.55 22.06
C ALA A 264 -24.45 9.93 20.79
N SER A 265 -24.97 11.16 20.75
CA SER A 265 -25.70 11.67 19.56
C SER A 265 -24.80 11.88 18.38
N LEU A 266 -25.17 11.32 17.22
CA LEU A 266 -24.40 11.48 15.99
C LEU A 266 -24.28 12.97 15.61
N PRO A 267 -23.06 13.48 15.33
CA PRO A 267 -22.84 14.86 14.94
C PRO A 267 -23.73 15.28 13.76
N PRO A 268 -24.29 16.50 13.76
CA PRO A 268 -25.18 16.96 12.69
C PRO A 268 -24.54 17.00 11.30
N ALA A 269 -23.22 17.18 11.25
CA ALA A 269 -22.45 17.23 10.00
C ALA A 269 -22.39 15.86 9.30
N ILE A 270 -22.63 14.76 10.03
CA ILE A 270 -22.62 13.40 9.47
C ILE A 270 -24.03 13.09 8.93
N VAL A 271 -24.09 12.89 7.61
CA VAL A 271 -25.31 12.52 6.90
C VAL A 271 -25.31 11.01 6.67
N ILE A 272 -26.43 10.37 6.97
CA ILE A 272 -26.64 8.93 6.76
C ILE A 272 -27.79 8.74 5.77
N ASP A 273 -27.48 8.20 4.62
CA ASP A 273 -28.42 7.81 3.58
C ASP A 273 -27.86 6.64 2.73
N THR A 274 -28.58 6.21 1.73
CA THR A 274 -28.18 5.11 0.84
C THR A 274 -27.03 5.46 -0.10
N THR A 275 -26.62 6.71 -0.18
CA THR A 275 -25.46 7.15 -0.98
C THR A 275 -24.19 7.24 -0.16
N THR A 276 -24.32 7.36 1.16
CA THR A 276 -23.18 7.45 2.09
C THR A 276 -22.77 6.10 2.69
N LEU A 277 -23.55 5.06 2.43
CA LEU A 277 -23.32 3.69 2.91
C LEU A 277 -23.48 2.69 1.77
N ALA A 278 -22.63 1.67 1.73
CA ALA A 278 -22.72 0.59 0.77
C ALA A 278 -22.39 -0.76 1.41
N LEU A 279 -23.05 -1.81 0.92
CA LEU A 279 -22.79 -3.20 1.29
C LEU A 279 -21.95 -3.88 0.21
N HIS A 280 -21.41 -5.06 0.51
CA HIS A 280 -20.72 -5.93 -0.45
C HIS A 280 -19.64 -5.18 -1.25
N THR A 281 -18.77 -4.47 -0.54
CA THR A 281 -17.72 -3.66 -1.15
C THR A 281 -16.34 -4.27 -0.93
N ALA A 282 -15.49 -4.14 -1.94
CA ALA A 282 -14.08 -4.47 -1.85
C ALA A 282 -13.20 -3.36 -2.45
N PRO A 283 -11.96 -3.19 -1.96
CA PRO A 283 -10.98 -2.36 -2.61
C PRO A 283 -10.60 -2.97 -3.96
N ALA A 284 -10.53 -2.12 -4.98
CA ALA A 284 -10.04 -2.48 -6.29
C ALA A 284 -8.96 -1.49 -6.73
N VAL A 285 -7.93 -2.02 -7.39
CA VAL A 285 -6.77 -1.26 -7.85
C VAL A 285 -6.63 -1.36 -9.36
N SER A 286 -6.18 -0.30 -10.00
CA SER A 286 -5.91 -0.31 -11.43
C SER A 286 -4.70 -1.18 -11.71
N LEU A 287 -4.95 -2.45 -12.06
CA LEU A 287 -3.93 -3.42 -12.46
C LEU A 287 -4.41 -4.19 -13.68
N ALA A 288 -3.60 -4.19 -14.73
CA ALA A 288 -3.82 -4.91 -15.96
C ALA A 288 -2.64 -5.84 -16.26
N SER A 289 -2.94 -7.06 -16.71
CA SER A 289 -1.91 -7.95 -17.25
C SER A 289 -1.80 -7.69 -18.76
N VAL A 290 -0.64 -7.22 -19.19
CA VAL A 290 -0.37 -6.92 -20.61
C VAL A 290 0.90 -7.62 -21.07
N GLU A 291 1.05 -7.81 -22.37
CA GLU A 291 2.28 -8.26 -22.97
C GLU A 291 3.25 -7.07 -23.08
N ALA A 292 4.46 -7.25 -22.58
CA ALA A 292 5.50 -6.23 -22.66
C ALA A 292 6.35 -6.44 -23.90
N ARG A 293 6.81 -5.34 -24.50
CA ARG A 293 7.82 -5.36 -25.53
C ARG A 293 9.17 -5.61 -24.86
N VAL A 294 9.88 -6.63 -25.35
CA VAL A 294 11.20 -7.02 -24.86
C VAL A 294 12.24 -6.41 -25.80
N GLU A 295 13.01 -5.44 -25.34
CA GLU A 295 14.01 -4.73 -26.12
C GLU A 295 15.43 -5.12 -25.66
N PRO A 296 16.35 -5.49 -26.57
CA PRO A 296 17.73 -5.76 -26.19
C PRO A 296 18.40 -4.50 -25.62
N ALA A 297 18.97 -4.60 -24.43
CA ALA A 297 19.80 -3.56 -23.80
C ALA A 297 21.28 -3.92 -23.76
N GLY A 298 21.65 -5.07 -24.35
CA GLY A 298 22.99 -5.61 -24.42
C GLY A 298 22.96 -7.10 -24.79
N PRO A 299 24.11 -7.78 -24.79
CA PRO A 299 24.14 -9.20 -25.17
C PRO A 299 23.45 -10.15 -24.22
N LEU A 300 23.27 -9.76 -22.95
CA LEU A 300 22.74 -10.62 -21.88
C LEU A 300 21.57 -9.96 -21.13
N ARG A 301 21.13 -8.77 -21.54
CA ARG A 301 20.09 -7.99 -20.85
C ARG A 301 19.04 -7.49 -21.82
N PHE A 302 17.79 -7.50 -21.35
CA PHE A 302 16.62 -7.02 -22.06
C PHE A 302 15.86 -6.04 -21.18
N VAL A 303 15.36 -4.95 -21.73
CA VAL A 303 14.50 -3.99 -21.03
C VAL A 303 13.06 -4.25 -21.45
N LEU A 304 12.16 -4.24 -20.45
CA LEU A 304 10.74 -4.39 -20.67
C LEU A 304 10.08 -3.02 -20.82
N ARG A 305 9.28 -2.85 -21.86
CA ARG A 305 8.53 -1.62 -22.15
C ARG A 305 7.06 -1.94 -22.38
N THR A 306 6.21 -0.99 -22.07
CA THR A 306 4.77 -1.05 -22.39
C THR A 306 4.49 -0.22 -23.63
N ASP A 307 3.52 -0.64 -24.45
CA ASP A 307 3.13 0.11 -25.64
C ASP A 307 2.35 1.40 -25.30
N GLU A 308 1.70 1.43 -24.14
CA GLU A 308 0.94 2.58 -23.68
C GLU A 308 1.78 3.45 -22.72
N PRO A 309 1.97 4.74 -22.99
CA PRO A 309 2.86 5.61 -22.21
C PRO A 309 2.38 5.88 -20.79
N ASP A 310 1.09 5.69 -20.49
CA ASP A 310 0.53 5.85 -19.13
C ASP A 310 0.64 4.57 -18.29
N HIS A 311 1.02 3.45 -18.90
CA HIS A 311 1.18 2.18 -18.21
C HIS A 311 2.57 2.05 -17.60
N ARG A 312 2.62 1.87 -16.28
CA ARG A 312 3.85 1.57 -15.54
C ARG A 312 3.89 0.12 -15.14
N ILE A 313 5.01 -0.55 -15.39
CA ILE A 313 5.20 -1.94 -14.96
C ILE A 313 5.29 -1.97 -13.44
N VAL A 314 4.49 -2.83 -12.83
CA VAL A 314 4.49 -3.12 -11.39
C VAL A 314 5.31 -4.36 -11.11
N ASP A 315 5.10 -5.41 -11.92
CA ASP A 315 5.79 -6.69 -11.79
C ASP A 315 5.83 -7.45 -13.12
N VAL A 316 6.75 -8.41 -13.21
CA VAL A 316 6.83 -9.39 -14.29
C VAL A 316 6.15 -10.66 -13.81
N MET A 317 5.09 -11.08 -14.51
CA MET A 317 4.31 -12.28 -14.15
C MET A 317 4.94 -13.53 -14.70
N ASP A 318 5.03 -13.60 -16.03
CA ASP A 318 5.50 -14.76 -16.77
C ASP A 318 6.47 -14.34 -17.87
N VAL A 319 7.44 -15.19 -18.14
CA VAL A 319 8.36 -15.05 -19.27
C VAL A 319 8.42 -16.39 -20.00
N ASP A 320 8.14 -16.34 -21.29
CA ASP A 320 8.21 -17.50 -22.17
C ASP A 320 9.36 -17.33 -23.16
N LEU A 321 10.09 -18.41 -23.39
CA LEU A 321 10.99 -18.55 -24.53
C LEU A 321 10.23 -19.15 -25.71
N VAL A 322 10.18 -18.42 -26.80
CA VAL A 322 9.42 -18.81 -28.00
C VAL A 322 10.40 -19.25 -29.07
N ASP A 323 10.34 -20.53 -29.43
CA ASP A 323 11.06 -21.16 -30.55
C ASP A 323 10.15 -21.34 -31.76
N PRO A 324 10.66 -21.52 -32.99
CA PRO A 324 9.83 -21.92 -34.13
C PRO A 324 9.18 -23.30 -33.88
N GLY A 325 7.96 -23.29 -33.33
CA GLY A 325 7.15 -24.49 -33.09
C GLY A 325 7.05 -24.93 -31.62
N SER A 326 7.67 -24.24 -30.67
CA SER A 326 7.51 -24.51 -29.24
C SER A 326 7.43 -23.22 -28.39
N LEU A 327 6.71 -23.32 -27.31
CA LEU A 327 6.62 -22.30 -26.29
C LEU A 327 7.09 -22.92 -24.96
N ARG A 328 8.13 -22.38 -24.39
CA ARG A 328 8.67 -22.86 -23.12
C ARG A 328 8.54 -21.76 -22.05
N ALA A 329 7.73 -22.01 -21.02
CA ALA A 329 7.67 -21.14 -19.87
C ALA A 329 8.98 -21.21 -19.09
N LEU A 330 9.52 -20.06 -18.73
CA LEU A 330 10.72 -19.94 -17.93
C LEU A 330 10.35 -19.79 -16.45
N THR A 331 11.17 -20.33 -15.57
CA THR A 331 11.00 -20.17 -14.12
C THR A 331 11.76 -18.92 -13.68
N ARG A 332 11.13 -18.12 -12.80
CA ARG A 332 11.79 -16.96 -12.20
C ARG A 332 12.88 -17.43 -11.24
N TRP A 333 14.07 -16.87 -11.38
CA TRP A 333 15.15 -17.13 -10.43
C TRP A 333 14.75 -16.65 -9.02
N THR A 334 14.79 -17.57 -8.06
CA THR A 334 14.67 -17.30 -6.63
C THR A 334 15.62 -18.27 -5.90
N PRO A 335 16.15 -17.94 -4.72
CA PRO A 335 16.98 -18.87 -3.95
C PRO A 335 16.33 -20.24 -3.74
N ASP A 336 15.01 -20.27 -3.55
CA ASP A 336 14.23 -21.51 -3.36
C ASP A 336 14.04 -22.28 -4.69
N ALA A 337 14.03 -21.63 -5.82
CA ALA A 337 13.90 -22.28 -7.14
C ALA A 337 15.17 -23.07 -7.46
N VAL A 338 16.33 -22.49 -7.20
CA VAL A 338 17.64 -23.16 -7.39
C VAL A 338 17.74 -24.43 -6.55
N LEU A 339 17.23 -24.42 -5.30
CA LEU A 339 17.26 -25.60 -4.42
C LEU A 339 16.34 -26.73 -4.91
N ARG A 340 15.24 -26.44 -5.61
CA ARG A 340 14.33 -27.45 -6.16
C ARG A 340 14.87 -28.12 -7.41
N ASP A 341 15.56 -27.36 -8.25
CA ASP A 341 16.08 -27.83 -9.55
C ASP A 341 17.34 -28.71 -9.41
N LEU A 342 18.06 -28.63 -8.30
CA LEU A 342 19.17 -29.55 -7.99
C LEU A 342 18.74 -31.02 -7.91
N ASP A 343 17.46 -31.29 -7.69
CA ASP A 343 16.92 -32.67 -7.61
C ASP A 343 16.52 -33.27 -8.99
N GLU A 344 16.37 -32.46 -10.05
CA GLU A 344 15.81 -32.93 -11.35
C GLU A 344 16.83 -33.09 -12.50
N GLY A 345 18.12 -32.80 -12.30
CA GLY A 345 19.22 -33.24 -13.16
C GLY A 345 19.25 -32.70 -14.60
N GLY A 346 19.13 -31.42 -14.79
CA GLY A 346 19.29 -30.76 -16.09
C GLY A 346 18.84 -29.32 -15.99
N GLY A 347 19.75 -28.36 -15.83
CA GLY A 347 19.46 -26.98 -15.49
C GLY A 347 18.46 -26.28 -16.44
N PRO A 348 17.27 -25.90 -15.95
CA PRO A 348 16.36 -25.07 -16.74
C PRO A 348 16.97 -23.70 -16.93
N ILE A 349 16.74 -23.07 -18.09
CA ILE A 349 17.02 -21.65 -18.26
C ILE A 349 16.04 -20.91 -17.32
N LEU A 350 16.59 -20.17 -16.38
CA LEU A 350 15.85 -19.32 -15.45
C LEU A 350 15.85 -17.88 -15.97
N PHE A 351 14.92 -17.05 -15.49
CA PHE A 351 14.99 -15.62 -15.73
C PHE A 351 15.13 -14.85 -14.41
N GLU A 352 15.96 -13.84 -14.43
CA GLU A 352 16.11 -12.85 -13.37
C GLU A 352 15.50 -11.53 -13.80
N VAL A 353 14.79 -10.87 -12.89
CA VAL A 353 14.26 -9.52 -13.10
C VAL A 353 14.98 -8.58 -12.15
N ARG A 354 15.64 -7.59 -12.72
CA ARG A 354 16.27 -6.49 -11.99
C ARG A 354 15.46 -5.23 -12.17
N ARG A 355 15.38 -4.44 -11.11
CA ARG A 355 14.74 -3.13 -11.10
C ARG A 355 15.85 -2.09 -10.96
N SER A 356 15.98 -1.20 -11.92
CA SER A 356 16.93 -0.10 -11.87
C SER A 356 16.21 1.25 -11.96
N PRO A 357 16.75 2.30 -11.33
CA PRO A 357 16.22 3.64 -11.53
C PRO A 357 16.27 4.01 -13.00
N SER A 358 15.13 4.45 -13.56
CA SER A 358 15.07 4.91 -14.94
C SER A 358 15.80 6.25 -15.10
N VAL A 359 16.24 6.54 -16.31
CA VAL A 359 16.72 7.87 -16.70
C VAL A 359 15.61 8.92 -16.54
N LEU A 360 14.36 8.49 -16.64
CA LEU A 360 13.20 9.34 -16.37
C LEU A 360 12.98 9.44 -14.86
N GLU A 361 12.95 10.65 -14.35
CA GLU A 361 12.85 10.92 -12.92
C GLU A 361 11.61 10.28 -12.28
N GLY A 362 11.83 9.42 -11.30
CA GLY A 362 10.78 8.75 -10.52
C GLY A 362 10.17 7.53 -11.22
N GLU A 363 10.78 6.99 -12.26
CA GLU A 363 10.42 5.72 -12.90
C GLU A 363 11.42 4.62 -12.58
N ILE A 364 10.99 3.38 -12.75
CA ILE A 364 11.83 2.18 -12.61
C ILE A 364 11.83 1.44 -13.93
N ASP A 365 13.02 1.12 -14.42
CA ASP A 365 13.22 0.22 -15.55
C ASP A 365 13.27 -1.22 -15.06
N PHE A 366 12.61 -2.11 -15.77
CA PHE A 366 12.65 -3.53 -15.53
C PHE A 366 13.57 -4.18 -16.54
N GLU A 367 14.70 -4.72 -16.06
CA GLU A 367 15.65 -5.45 -16.85
C GLU A 367 15.48 -6.95 -16.62
N LEU A 368 15.53 -7.72 -17.69
CA LEU A 368 15.43 -9.17 -17.69
C LEU A 368 16.73 -9.77 -18.17
N SER A 369 17.23 -10.78 -17.47
CA SER A 369 18.40 -11.59 -17.85
C SER A 369 18.02 -13.06 -17.82
N LEU A 370 18.60 -13.84 -18.73
CA LEU A 370 18.50 -15.29 -18.69
C LEU A 370 19.68 -15.86 -17.93
N LEU A 371 19.44 -16.86 -17.10
CA LEU A 371 20.44 -17.52 -16.27
C LEU A 371 20.42 -19.03 -16.53
N ASP A 372 21.58 -19.66 -16.49
CA ASP A 372 21.76 -21.08 -16.30
C ASP A 372 22.65 -21.36 -15.08
N ASP A 373 23.11 -22.60 -14.92
CA ASP A 373 23.93 -23.01 -13.79
C ASP A 373 25.29 -22.29 -13.73
N ASP A 374 25.80 -21.81 -14.86
CA ASP A 374 27.08 -21.11 -14.98
C ASP A 374 26.92 -19.58 -14.90
N GLY A 375 25.70 -19.06 -14.92
CA GLY A 375 25.40 -17.63 -14.82
C GLY A 375 24.59 -17.05 -15.99
N PRO A 376 24.72 -15.74 -16.28
CA PRO A 376 23.94 -15.10 -17.34
C PRO A 376 24.28 -15.66 -18.75
N VAL A 377 23.25 -16.05 -19.49
CA VAL A 377 23.37 -16.62 -20.85
C VAL A 377 22.69 -15.73 -21.89
N PRO A 378 23.22 -15.72 -23.12
CA PRO A 378 22.57 -15.03 -24.23
C PRO A 378 21.30 -15.74 -24.67
N LEU A 379 20.42 -15.00 -25.35
CA LEU A 379 19.25 -15.58 -25.98
C LEU A 379 19.65 -16.60 -27.04
N PRO A 380 19.11 -17.83 -27.03
CA PRO A 380 19.41 -18.85 -28.05
C PRO A 380 19.07 -18.34 -29.45
N LEU A 381 19.79 -18.83 -30.46
CA LEU A 381 19.56 -18.44 -31.86
C LEU A 381 18.15 -18.83 -32.33
N ASN A 382 17.54 -17.94 -33.10
CA ASN A 382 16.18 -18.08 -33.64
C ASN A 382 15.06 -18.15 -32.58
N THR A 383 15.30 -17.69 -31.35
CA THR A 383 14.31 -17.59 -30.31
C THR A 383 14.01 -16.13 -29.98
N HIS A 384 12.86 -15.88 -29.38
CA HIS A 384 12.51 -14.58 -28.81
C HIS A 384 11.83 -14.75 -27.46
N LEU A 385 11.87 -13.71 -26.64
CA LEU A 385 11.22 -13.67 -25.35
C LEU A 385 9.85 -13.02 -25.46
N ARG A 386 8.86 -13.62 -24.82
CA ARG A 386 7.55 -13.05 -24.57
C ARG A 386 7.39 -12.86 -23.07
N ALA A 387 7.20 -11.63 -22.63
CA ALA A 387 7.02 -11.31 -21.22
C ALA A 387 5.62 -10.76 -20.97
N ARG A 388 4.94 -11.32 -19.98
CA ARG A 388 3.67 -10.80 -19.47
C ARG A 388 3.94 -10.05 -18.18
N VAL A 389 3.50 -8.79 -18.15
CA VAL A 389 3.75 -7.88 -17.04
C VAL A 389 2.43 -7.41 -16.43
N LEU A 390 2.47 -7.12 -15.15
CA LEU A 390 1.42 -6.42 -14.44
C LEU A 390 1.70 -4.93 -14.52
N THR A 391 0.73 -4.15 -15.00
CA THR A 391 0.86 -2.70 -15.17
C THR A 391 -0.22 -1.93 -14.42
N THR A 392 0.05 -0.68 -14.11
CA THR A 392 -0.94 0.26 -13.58
C THR A 392 -1.01 1.51 -14.44
N SER A 393 -2.21 2.04 -14.66
CA SER A 393 -2.43 3.33 -15.31
C SER A 393 -2.79 4.38 -14.26
N ALA A 394 -2.03 5.48 -14.19
CA ALA A 394 -2.15 6.44 -13.10
C ALA A 394 -3.00 7.67 -13.48
N ALA A 395 -2.72 8.29 -14.63
CA ALA A 395 -3.35 9.55 -15.00
C ALA A 395 -4.79 9.33 -15.49
N ARG A 396 -4.99 8.33 -16.33
CA ARG A 396 -6.30 8.03 -16.92
C ARG A 396 -7.28 7.49 -15.89
N ALA A 397 -6.84 6.56 -15.04
CA ALA A 397 -7.67 5.99 -13.99
C ALA A 397 -8.18 7.07 -13.01
N ALA A 398 -7.37 8.08 -12.71
CA ALA A 398 -7.76 9.19 -11.83
C ALA A 398 -8.84 10.11 -12.42
N GLY A 399 -9.09 10.05 -13.72
CA GLY A 399 -10.16 10.80 -14.39
C GLY A 399 -11.55 10.14 -14.31
N LEU A 400 -11.64 8.89 -13.80
CA LEU A 400 -12.90 8.16 -13.70
C LEU A 400 -13.78 8.68 -12.56
N ALA A 401 -15.04 8.93 -12.87
CA ALA A 401 -16.06 9.32 -11.91
C ALA A 401 -16.63 8.10 -11.14
N VAL A 402 -17.40 8.37 -10.10
CA VAL A 402 -18.15 7.35 -9.38
C VAL A 402 -19.20 6.74 -10.30
N GLY A 403 -19.22 5.41 -10.42
CA GLY A 403 -20.12 4.65 -11.30
C GLY A 403 -19.55 4.28 -12.67
N ASP A 404 -18.41 4.84 -13.09
CA ASP A 404 -17.84 4.59 -14.41
C ASP A 404 -17.30 3.15 -14.55
N ILE A 405 -16.81 2.56 -13.47
CA ILE A 405 -16.29 1.18 -13.46
C ILE A 405 -17.49 0.22 -13.32
N SER A 406 -18.10 -0.14 -14.45
CA SER A 406 -19.36 -0.91 -14.47
C SER A 406 -19.41 -1.97 -15.57
N HIS A 407 -18.33 -2.16 -16.33
CA HIS A 407 -18.26 -3.08 -17.45
C HIS A 407 -17.53 -4.37 -17.08
N ALA A 408 -18.09 -5.50 -17.57
CA ALA A 408 -17.56 -6.82 -17.30
C ALA A 408 -16.33 -7.12 -18.14
N THR A 409 -15.42 -7.89 -17.56
CA THR A 409 -14.29 -8.55 -18.21
C THR A 409 -14.49 -10.07 -18.16
N GLU A 410 -13.56 -10.83 -18.71
CA GLU A 410 -13.60 -12.31 -18.62
C GLU A 410 -13.51 -12.83 -17.17
N ARG A 411 -12.92 -12.05 -16.24
CA ARG A 411 -12.78 -12.41 -14.83
C ARG A 411 -13.81 -11.73 -13.93
N SER A 412 -14.81 -11.10 -14.49
CA SER A 412 -15.90 -10.52 -13.71
C SER A 412 -16.85 -11.59 -13.20
N PRO A 413 -17.41 -11.44 -11.99
CA PRO A 413 -18.38 -12.38 -11.46
C PRO A 413 -19.65 -12.40 -12.32
N VAL A 414 -20.09 -13.60 -12.70
CA VAL A 414 -21.33 -13.81 -13.43
C VAL A 414 -22.54 -13.56 -12.51
N ALA A 415 -23.61 -13.01 -13.06
CA ALA A 415 -24.87 -12.77 -12.34
C ALA A 415 -24.82 -11.68 -11.23
N MET A 416 -23.89 -10.76 -11.31
CA MET A 416 -23.81 -9.59 -10.45
C MET A 416 -23.67 -8.32 -11.28
N THR A 417 -24.11 -7.21 -10.73
CA THR A 417 -23.78 -5.87 -11.23
C THR A 417 -22.73 -5.27 -10.30
N PHE A 418 -21.89 -4.41 -10.81
CA PHE A 418 -20.84 -3.78 -10.04
C PHE A 418 -20.62 -2.34 -10.50
N ARG A 419 -20.13 -1.51 -9.59
CA ARG A 419 -19.77 -0.13 -9.86
C ARG A 419 -18.77 0.35 -8.81
N ASN A 420 -17.92 1.30 -9.15
CA ASN A 420 -17.17 2.00 -8.11
C ASN A 420 -18.07 2.97 -7.35
N VAL A 421 -17.98 2.94 -6.02
CA VAL A 421 -18.79 3.78 -5.11
C VAL A 421 -18.00 4.92 -4.49
N THR A 422 -16.72 5.02 -4.82
CA THR A 422 -15.84 6.10 -4.38
C THR A 422 -15.06 6.66 -5.56
N PRO A 423 -14.61 7.93 -5.50
CA PRO A 423 -13.68 8.47 -6.48
C PRO A 423 -12.42 7.62 -6.57
N VAL A 424 -11.87 7.51 -7.77
CA VAL A 424 -10.60 6.80 -8.00
C VAL A 424 -9.45 7.70 -7.55
N THR A 425 -8.53 7.15 -6.76
CA THR A 425 -7.32 7.90 -6.37
C THR A 425 -6.33 7.95 -7.53
N ARG A 426 -5.51 8.98 -7.54
CA ARG A 426 -4.42 9.07 -8.51
C ARG A 426 -3.31 8.12 -8.11
N GLY A 427 -3.00 7.14 -8.94
CA GLY A 427 -1.81 6.32 -8.80
C GLY A 427 -0.53 7.13 -9.03
N GLY A 428 0.61 6.57 -8.70
CA GLY A 428 1.89 7.25 -8.83
C GLY A 428 3.08 6.31 -8.94
N PRO A 429 4.27 6.87 -9.23
CA PRO A 429 5.49 6.10 -9.23
C PRO A 429 5.76 5.52 -7.84
N PRO A 430 6.70 4.58 -7.72
CA PRO A 430 7.16 4.07 -6.44
C PRO A 430 7.49 5.19 -5.47
N LEU A 431 7.13 5.01 -4.20
CA LEU A 431 7.38 6.02 -3.16
C LEU A 431 8.87 6.22 -2.91
N PHE A 432 9.68 5.21 -3.21
CA PHE A 432 11.09 5.14 -2.91
C PHE A 432 11.91 4.91 -4.17
N GLY A 433 12.78 5.86 -4.47
CA GLY A 433 13.77 5.76 -5.54
C GLY A 433 15.09 6.40 -5.07
N GLY A 434 16.25 5.87 -5.51
CA GLY A 434 17.57 6.42 -5.22
C GLY A 434 17.86 6.58 -3.72
N ASP A 435 18.33 7.75 -3.32
CA ASP A 435 18.76 8.08 -1.94
C ASP A 435 17.68 7.86 -0.86
N ARG A 436 16.39 7.97 -1.23
CA ARG A 436 15.28 7.78 -0.29
C ARG A 436 15.16 6.35 0.20
N LEU A 437 15.46 5.39 -0.67
CA LEU A 437 15.43 3.97 -0.33
C LEU A 437 16.51 3.65 0.71
N TRP A 438 17.70 4.23 0.54
CA TRP A 438 18.80 4.09 1.50
C TRP A 438 18.44 4.69 2.87
N GLU A 439 17.84 5.86 2.87
CA GLU A 439 17.39 6.50 4.10
C GLU A 439 16.33 5.67 4.82
N LEU A 440 15.36 5.11 4.09
CA LEU A 440 14.35 4.22 4.65
C LEU A 440 14.98 2.97 5.25
N PHE A 441 15.92 2.33 4.54
CA PHE A 441 16.63 1.15 5.02
C PHE A 441 17.34 1.41 6.35
N HIS A 442 18.05 2.52 6.45
CA HIS A 442 18.71 2.90 7.70
C HIS A 442 17.73 3.02 8.88
N ARG A 443 16.56 3.60 8.65
CA ARG A 443 15.54 3.80 9.71
C ARG A 443 14.86 2.50 10.10
N ILE A 444 14.57 1.64 9.13
CA ILE A 444 14.02 0.30 9.42
C ILE A 444 15.03 -0.52 10.25
N LYS A 445 16.30 -0.47 9.89
CA LYS A 445 17.36 -1.20 10.60
C LYS A 445 17.54 -0.72 12.05
N LEU A 446 17.36 0.56 12.32
CA LEU A 446 17.41 1.12 13.67
C LEU A 446 16.20 0.68 14.53
N GLY A 447 15.10 0.28 13.91
CA GLY A 447 13.90 -0.23 14.60
C GLY A 447 13.29 0.77 15.58
N LEU A 448 12.87 0.28 16.77
CA LEU A 448 12.18 1.09 17.78
C LEU A 448 12.90 2.40 18.17
N PRO A 449 14.23 2.46 18.34
CA PRO A 449 14.91 3.74 18.63
C PRO A 449 14.61 4.83 17.61
N ALA A 450 14.59 4.50 16.31
CA ALA A 450 14.27 5.46 15.26
C ALA A 450 12.80 5.94 15.32
N LEU A 451 11.89 5.10 15.76
CA LEU A 451 10.46 5.43 15.88
C LEU A 451 10.13 6.25 17.13
N THR A 452 11.06 6.36 18.09
CA THR A 452 10.87 7.07 19.37
C THR A 452 11.58 8.42 19.43
N GLU A 453 12.13 8.87 18.32
CA GLU A 453 12.72 10.20 18.15
C GLU A 453 11.88 11.02 17.16
N ARG A 454 11.55 12.27 17.52
CA ARG A 454 10.70 13.15 16.72
C ARG A 454 11.19 13.29 15.27
N GLU A 455 12.46 13.62 15.11
CA GLU A 455 13.04 13.86 13.78
C GLU A 455 13.05 12.59 12.94
N SER A 456 13.43 11.47 13.54
CA SER A 456 13.51 10.19 12.88
C SER A 456 12.13 9.64 12.46
N LEU A 457 11.13 9.70 13.35
CA LEU A 457 9.75 9.33 13.05
C LEU A 457 9.14 10.27 12.00
N GLY A 458 9.33 11.58 12.16
CA GLY A 458 8.85 12.58 11.21
C GLY A 458 9.41 12.35 9.79
N ARG A 459 10.67 11.99 9.71
CA ARG A 459 11.32 11.68 8.43
C ARG A 459 10.76 10.39 7.81
N LEU A 460 10.56 9.34 8.60
CA LEU A 460 9.94 8.10 8.14
C LEU A 460 8.51 8.35 7.59
N LEU A 461 7.70 9.08 8.33
CA LEU A 461 6.34 9.44 7.90
C LEU A 461 6.36 10.31 6.63
N SER A 462 7.33 11.21 6.49
CA SER A 462 7.52 12.03 5.28
C SER A 462 7.91 11.18 4.08
N LEU A 463 8.75 10.17 4.26
CA LEU A 463 9.11 9.22 3.20
C LEU A 463 7.90 8.41 2.73
N LEU A 464 7.06 7.95 3.66
CA LEU A 464 5.84 7.18 3.35
C LEU A 464 4.75 8.05 2.71
N ASN A 465 4.62 9.32 3.14
CA ASN A 465 3.65 10.26 2.57
C ASN A 465 3.97 10.63 1.11
N GLY A 466 5.19 10.45 0.67
CA GLY A 466 5.63 10.84 -0.66
C GLY A 466 5.58 12.37 -0.89
N PRO A 467 5.97 12.86 -2.04
CA PRO A 467 5.69 14.23 -2.42
C PRO A 467 4.16 14.36 -2.62
N ALA A 468 3.57 15.50 -2.29
CA ALA A 468 2.16 15.93 -2.40
C ALA A 468 1.28 15.33 -3.54
N ARG A 469 1.74 14.29 -4.19
CA ARG A 469 1.14 13.58 -5.34
C ARG A 469 -0.20 12.92 -4.99
N PHE A 470 -0.40 12.61 -3.71
CA PHE A 470 -1.57 11.87 -3.23
C PHE A 470 -2.62 12.76 -2.54
N GLY A 471 -2.53 14.08 -2.76
CA GLY A 471 -3.57 14.99 -2.27
C GLY A 471 -3.48 15.33 -0.79
N TRP A 472 -2.37 15.00 -0.11
CA TRP A 472 -2.14 15.55 1.22
C TRP A 472 -1.88 17.05 1.12
N PRO A 473 -2.71 17.92 1.73
CA PRO A 473 -2.81 19.33 1.33
C PRO A 473 -1.57 20.18 1.60
N GLN A 474 -0.52 19.68 2.25
CA GLN A 474 0.57 20.54 2.73
C GLN A 474 1.99 19.96 2.69
N ALA A 475 2.28 18.95 1.89
CA ALA A 475 3.67 18.55 1.70
C ALA A 475 4.42 19.65 0.93
N LYS A 476 4.99 20.61 1.63
CA LYS A 476 5.98 21.53 1.05
C LYS A 476 7.17 20.71 0.59
N PRO A 477 7.69 20.93 -0.63
CA PRO A 477 8.81 20.17 -1.19
C PRO A 477 10.06 20.16 -0.31
N ASP A 478 10.25 21.18 0.52
CA ASP A 478 11.41 21.38 1.38
C ASP A 478 11.25 20.85 2.83
N ALA A 479 10.11 20.26 3.17
CA ALA A 479 9.91 19.76 4.54
C ALA A 479 10.63 18.43 4.71
N ASN A 480 11.84 18.48 5.25
CA ASN A 480 12.61 17.33 5.71
C ASN A 480 11.97 16.58 6.90
N ALA A 481 10.78 16.98 7.33
CA ALA A 481 10.03 16.39 8.43
C ALA A 481 8.54 16.39 8.12
N PHE A 482 7.81 15.40 8.67
CA PHE A 482 6.36 15.35 8.61
C PHE A 482 5.78 16.54 9.38
N ALA A 483 5.31 17.54 8.64
CA ALA A 483 4.91 18.85 9.18
C ALA A 483 3.86 18.80 10.31
N PRO A 484 2.88 17.86 10.30
CA PRO A 484 1.93 17.74 11.39
C PRO A 484 2.55 17.34 12.75
N LEU A 485 3.72 16.71 12.78
CA LEU A 485 4.37 16.26 14.01
C LEU A 485 5.15 17.40 14.66
N ARG A 486 4.59 18.00 15.72
CA ARG A 486 5.18 19.14 16.45
C ARG A 486 6.11 18.70 17.55
N GLY A 487 5.75 17.66 18.30
CA GLY A 487 6.53 17.15 19.43
C GLY A 487 6.42 15.64 19.59
N LEU A 488 7.40 15.05 20.26
CA LEU A 488 7.37 13.66 20.70
C LEU A 488 8.02 13.58 22.07
N THR A 489 7.30 13.03 23.03
CA THR A 489 7.81 12.72 24.36
C THR A 489 7.70 11.23 24.65
N ARG A 490 8.66 10.68 25.37
CA ARG A 490 8.70 9.25 25.71
C ARG A 490 8.88 9.04 27.19
N ARG A 491 8.17 8.05 27.74
CA ARG A 491 8.30 7.63 29.13
C ARG A 491 8.38 6.10 29.19
N ARG A 492 9.34 5.58 29.91
CA ARG A 492 9.41 4.15 30.21
C ARG A 492 8.40 3.78 31.28
N GLY A 493 7.78 2.62 31.12
CA GLY A 493 6.83 2.06 32.08
C GLY A 493 6.99 0.56 32.16
N SER A 494 6.33 -0.04 33.13
CA SER A 494 6.17 -1.48 33.24
C SER A 494 4.72 -1.82 33.51
N THR A 495 4.29 -2.99 33.08
CA THR A 495 2.96 -3.54 33.40
C THR A 495 3.10 -5.02 33.74
N ILE A 496 2.13 -5.56 34.45
CA ILE A 496 2.07 -6.99 34.75
C ILE A 496 1.10 -7.60 33.73
N ALA A 497 1.58 -8.60 32.97
CA ALA A 497 0.77 -9.39 32.06
C ALA A 497 0.89 -10.86 32.46
N GLY A 498 -0.16 -11.42 33.04
CA GLY A 498 -0.08 -12.70 33.74
C GLY A 498 0.86 -12.61 34.95
N ASP A 499 1.85 -13.49 35.01
CA ASP A 499 2.86 -13.54 36.10
C ASP A 499 4.18 -12.81 35.72
N GLU A 500 4.26 -12.18 34.55
CA GLU A 500 5.47 -11.53 34.07
C GLU A 500 5.37 -9.98 34.12
N VAL A 501 6.48 -9.36 34.51
CA VAL A 501 6.64 -7.90 34.41
C VAL A 501 7.12 -7.56 33.02
N CYS A 502 6.24 -6.96 32.22
CA CYS A 502 6.53 -6.55 30.86
C CYS A 502 7.00 -5.09 30.83
N PRO A 503 8.22 -4.80 30.34
CA PRO A 503 8.65 -3.44 30.13
C PRO A 503 7.89 -2.81 28.95
N GLY A 504 7.73 -1.51 28.98
CA GLY A 504 7.00 -0.83 27.92
C GLY A 504 7.32 0.64 27.80
N LEU A 505 6.68 1.24 26.82
CA LEU A 505 6.93 2.61 26.42
C LEU A 505 5.60 3.37 26.26
N GLU A 506 5.49 4.50 26.93
CA GLU A 506 4.44 5.49 26.69
C GLU A 506 5.00 6.58 25.78
N LEU A 507 4.36 6.79 24.66
CA LEU A 507 4.71 7.82 23.68
C LEU A 507 3.58 8.84 23.60
N SER A 508 3.93 10.11 23.64
CA SER A 508 3.01 11.22 23.39
C SER A 508 3.46 11.98 22.16
N LEU A 509 2.60 12.04 21.14
CA LEU A 509 2.83 12.82 19.93
C LEU A 509 1.98 14.08 19.98
N GLU A 510 2.63 15.22 19.79
CA GLU A 510 1.96 16.52 19.62
C GLU A 510 1.71 16.73 18.12
N LEU A 511 0.42 16.83 17.74
CA LEU A 511 0.01 16.96 16.35
C LEU A 511 -0.68 18.30 16.06
N ASP A 512 -0.31 18.87 14.93
CA ASP A 512 -1.06 19.96 14.30
C ASP A 512 -2.20 19.38 13.47
N THR A 513 -3.42 19.61 13.90
CA THR A 513 -4.63 19.06 13.28
C THR A 513 -5.02 19.75 11.97
N ALA A 514 -4.48 20.93 11.67
CA ALA A 514 -4.79 21.67 10.45
C ALA A 514 -4.42 20.93 9.15
N SER A 515 -3.54 19.94 9.25
CA SER A 515 -3.10 19.12 8.12
C SER A 515 -4.01 17.91 7.84
N PHE A 516 -4.87 17.56 8.78
CA PHE A 516 -5.78 16.41 8.68
C PHE A 516 -7.14 16.87 8.15
N SER A 517 -7.82 15.98 7.44
CA SER A 517 -9.10 16.29 6.81
C SER A 517 -10.27 16.35 7.82
N SER A 518 -10.14 15.66 8.95
CA SER A 518 -11.15 15.58 10.01
C SER A 518 -10.58 15.02 11.33
N HIS A 519 -11.39 15.01 12.37
CA HIS A 519 -11.03 14.37 13.64
C HIS A 519 -10.85 12.84 13.50
N GLY A 520 -11.72 12.18 12.73
CA GLY A 520 -11.61 10.74 12.44
C GLY A 520 -10.36 10.39 11.65
N ASP A 521 -9.85 11.34 10.84
CA ASP A 521 -8.58 11.21 10.14
C ASP A 521 -7.40 11.16 11.13
N VAL A 522 -7.39 12.03 12.12
CA VAL A 522 -6.40 12.04 13.21
C VAL A 522 -6.44 10.73 14.00
N GLN A 523 -7.65 10.23 14.32
CA GLN A 523 -7.81 8.97 15.04
C GLN A 523 -7.25 7.78 14.24
N LEU A 524 -7.61 7.68 12.96
CA LEU A 524 -7.08 6.62 12.08
C LEU A 524 -5.56 6.67 11.96
N PHE A 525 -5.00 7.87 11.78
CA PHE A 525 -3.55 8.05 11.74
C PHE A 525 -2.88 7.53 13.01
N GLY A 526 -3.41 7.86 14.18
CA GLY A 526 -2.87 7.37 15.44
C GLY A 526 -3.01 5.85 15.65
N GLU A 527 -4.11 5.24 15.18
CA GLU A 527 -4.27 3.78 15.15
C GLU A 527 -3.13 3.13 14.35
N LEU A 528 -2.84 3.66 13.16
CA LEU A 528 -1.81 3.13 12.27
C LEU A 528 -0.39 3.34 12.81
N VAL A 529 -0.11 4.51 13.40
CA VAL A 529 1.17 4.77 14.06
C VAL A 529 1.33 3.87 15.29
N SER A 530 0.27 3.63 16.05
CA SER A 530 0.28 2.72 17.20
C SER A 530 0.62 1.28 16.76
N ALA A 531 0.03 0.82 15.64
CA ALA A 531 0.32 -0.48 15.05
C ALA A 531 1.77 -0.58 14.53
N LEU A 532 2.29 0.49 13.90
CA LEU A 532 3.69 0.56 13.48
C LEU A 532 4.65 0.43 14.69
N LEU A 533 4.40 1.17 15.76
CA LEU A 533 5.19 1.11 16.98
C LEU A 533 5.17 -0.29 17.59
N ALA A 534 4.00 -0.92 17.66
CA ALA A 534 3.84 -2.28 18.18
C ALA A 534 4.60 -3.31 17.35
N SER A 535 4.66 -3.15 16.02
CA SER A 535 5.39 -4.06 15.13
C SER A 535 6.91 -4.02 15.32
N ALA A 536 7.45 -2.95 15.90
CA ALA A 536 8.88 -2.79 16.20
C ALA A 536 9.27 -3.34 17.57
N LEU A 537 8.32 -3.81 18.37
CA LEU A 537 8.54 -4.31 19.73
C LEU A 537 8.92 -5.78 19.76
N LYS A 538 9.64 -6.17 20.82
CA LYS A 538 9.81 -7.58 21.16
C LYS A 538 8.52 -8.14 21.79
N PRO A 539 8.33 -9.47 21.77
CA PRO A 539 7.07 -10.10 22.20
C PRO A 539 6.58 -9.78 23.63
N HIS A 540 7.47 -9.41 24.54
CA HIS A 540 7.14 -9.10 25.94
C HIS A 540 7.16 -7.59 26.23
N GLU A 541 7.35 -6.77 25.22
CA GLU A 541 7.33 -5.31 25.34
C GLU A 541 5.96 -4.77 24.92
N TRP A 542 5.58 -3.65 25.48
CA TRP A 542 4.34 -2.96 25.10
C TRP A 542 4.58 -1.47 24.79
N VAL A 543 3.68 -0.91 23.98
CA VAL A 543 3.61 0.52 23.71
C VAL A 543 2.20 1.04 23.93
N ARG A 544 2.09 2.25 24.43
CA ARG A 544 0.86 3.03 24.47
C ARG A 544 1.10 4.38 23.84
N LEU A 545 0.34 4.68 22.81
CA LEU A 545 0.37 5.96 22.12
C LEU A 545 -0.69 6.89 22.71
N THR A 546 -0.32 8.16 22.87
CA THR A 546 -1.23 9.27 23.17
C THR A 546 -0.99 10.37 22.15
N LEU A 547 -2.03 10.82 21.47
CA LEU A 547 -1.99 12.02 20.66
C LEU A 547 -2.40 13.22 21.51
N GLN A 548 -1.62 14.30 21.43
CA GLN A 548 -1.95 15.59 22.02
C GLN A 548 -2.23 16.55 20.87
N LEU A 549 -3.46 17.03 20.79
CA LEU A 549 -3.91 17.90 19.72
C LEU A 549 -3.70 19.38 20.11
N ALA A 550 -3.58 20.25 19.15
CA ALA A 550 -3.34 21.68 19.36
C ALA A 550 -4.48 22.36 20.18
N ASN A 551 -5.71 21.81 20.17
CA ASN A 551 -6.84 22.27 20.96
C ASN A 551 -6.80 21.82 22.44
N GLY A 552 -5.76 21.08 22.87
CA GLY A 552 -5.62 20.52 24.21
C GLY A 552 -6.26 19.16 24.42
N GLU A 553 -6.97 18.64 23.45
CA GLU A 553 -7.56 17.31 23.46
C GLU A 553 -6.48 16.22 23.45
N ARG A 554 -6.79 15.09 24.10
CA ARG A 554 -5.91 13.92 24.15
C ARG A 554 -6.66 12.67 23.71
N ILE A 555 -6.10 11.98 22.71
CA ILE A 555 -6.58 10.68 22.25
C ILE A 555 -5.62 9.61 22.75
N ILE A 556 -6.11 8.68 23.57
CA ILE A 556 -5.29 7.64 24.19
C ILE A 556 -5.63 6.30 23.54
N TYR A 557 -4.65 5.66 22.94
CA TYR A 557 -4.80 4.35 22.32
C TYR A 557 -4.59 3.23 23.35
N PRO A 558 -5.16 2.04 23.11
CA PRO A 558 -4.93 0.89 23.97
C PRO A 558 -3.44 0.50 23.96
N ARG A 559 -3.03 -0.22 25.00
CA ARG A 559 -1.70 -0.82 25.05
C ARG A 559 -1.62 -1.93 24.01
N LEU A 560 -0.61 -1.87 23.14
CA LEU A 560 -0.30 -2.91 22.17
C LEU A 560 0.98 -3.61 22.57
N PHE A 561 0.98 -4.92 22.50
CA PHE A 561 2.15 -5.76 22.76
C PHE A 561 2.84 -6.13 21.46
N GLY A 562 4.14 -6.33 21.48
CA GLY A 562 4.89 -6.83 20.35
C GLY A 562 4.40 -8.22 19.95
N THR A 563 4.14 -8.42 18.67
CA THR A 563 3.69 -9.72 18.13
C THR A 563 4.86 -10.48 17.54
N ARG A 564 5.11 -11.72 17.97
CA ARG A 564 5.76 -12.70 17.09
C ARG A 564 4.73 -13.08 16.04
N GLY A 565 5.01 -12.89 14.76
CA GLY A 565 4.13 -13.17 13.64
C GLY A 565 3.14 -14.33 13.85
N GLY A 566 1.95 -13.99 14.31
CA GLY A 566 0.89 -14.93 14.66
C GLY A 566 0.04 -14.35 15.78
N ALA A 567 -1.21 -14.10 15.46
CA ALA A 567 -2.21 -13.63 16.40
C ALA A 567 -2.15 -14.40 17.72
N ARG A 568 -2.14 -13.69 18.84
CA ARG A 568 -2.64 -14.22 20.12
C ARG A 568 -4.00 -13.60 20.41
N PRO A 569 -4.89 -14.38 21.02
CA PRO A 569 -6.30 -14.11 21.20
C PRO A 569 -6.60 -12.89 22.04
#